data_3d2b2f7d008781f61b05c6a828d1749d
#
_entry.id   3d2b2f7d008781f61b05c6a828d1749d
#
_cell.length_a   1.000
_cell.length_b   1.000
_cell.length_c   1.000
_cell.angle_alpha   90.00
_cell.angle_beta   90.00
_cell.angle_gamma   90.00
#
_symmetry.space_group_name_H-M   'P 1'
#
loop_
_entity.id
_entity.type
_entity.pdbx_description
1 polymer ?
#
loop_
_entity_poly.entity_id
_entity_poly.type
_entity_poly.pdbx_seq_one_letter_code
_entity_poly.pdbx_strand_id
1 'polypeptide(L)'
;MDILSTIGIEFLNPEACEILKKAGCTVTGTNVKMDEDFVMEMVGHAPETFTMTPRNPDRTLTVGGEHMLFGNVSSPPNAWDLENGKRPGDMNTYRDFLKLTQFFNCIHFAGGYPVEPIDIHASVRHLDCLYEKLILTDKVVHAYSLGRERVEDVMEMVKIAGGLDEEAFTATCHMYTLSLIHI
;
A
#
# COMPACT_ATOMS: atom_id res chain seq x y z
N MET A 1 -19.54 14.28 -1.41
CA MET A 1 -20.41 13.69 -0.39
C MET A 1 -21.75 13.17 -0.95
N ASP A 2 -22.35 13.87 -1.91
CA ASP A 2 -23.66 13.51 -2.49
C ASP A 2 -23.75 12.05 -3.00
N ILE A 3 -22.68 11.54 -3.62
CA ILE A 3 -22.65 10.14 -4.10
C ILE A 3 -22.81 9.16 -2.92
N LEU A 4 -22.11 9.37 -1.83
CA LEU A 4 -22.14 8.48 -0.67
C LEU A 4 -23.50 8.51 0.04
N SER A 5 -24.16 9.66 0.08
CA SER A 5 -25.45 9.82 0.76
C SER A 5 -26.66 9.44 -0.11
N THR A 6 -26.57 9.66 -1.43
CA THR A 6 -27.73 9.43 -2.33
C THR A 6 -27.67 8.09 -3.07
N ILE A 7 -26.49 7.73 -3.60
CA ILE A 7 -26.28 6.48 -4.35
C ILE A 7 -25.80 5.37 -3.41
N GLY A 8 -24.77 5.65 -2.59
CA GLY A 8 -24.13 4.69 -1.71
C GLY A 8 -23.02 3.88 -2.39
N ILE A 9 -22.50 2.89 -1.67
CA ILE A 9 -21.47 1.94 -2.12
C ILE A 9 -21.93 0.53 -1.85
N GLU A 10 -21.64 -0.38 -2.77
CA GLU A 10 -21.89 -1.82 -2.60
C GLU A 10 -20.76 -2.46 -1.78
N PHE A 11 -21.10 -3.01 -0.60
CA PHE A 11 -20.22 -3.81 0.22
C PHE A 11 -20.58 -5.28 0.10
N LEU A 12 -19.74 -6.07 -0.58
CA LEU A 12 -20.00 -7.50 -0.79
C LEU A 12 -19.73 -8.36 0.45
N ASN A 13 -19.05 -7.82 1.46
CA ASN A 13 -18.79 -8.49 2.73
C ASN A 13 -19.94 -8.21 3.71
N PRO A 14 -20.69 -9.25 4.16
CA PRO A 14 -21.80 -9.08 5.10
C PRO A 14 -21.37 -8.49 6.45
N GLU A 15 -20.17 -8.84 6.94
CA GLU A 15 -19.63 -8.30 8.18
C GLU A 15 -19.40 -6.79 8.09
N ALA A 16 -18.88 -6.30 6.96
CA ALA A 16 -18.73 -4.87 6.70
C ALA A 16 -20.07 -4.15 6.72
N CYS A 17 -21.11 -4.73 6.09
CA CYS A 17 -22.47 -4.19 6.13
C CYS A 17 -23.01 -4.09 7.56
N GLU A 18 -22.81 -5.10 8.39
CA GLU A 18 -23.26 -5.11 9.79
C GLU A 18 -22.49 -4.07 10.66
N ILE A 19 -21.18 -3.92 10.44
CA ILE A 19 -20.38 -2.90 11.11
C ILE A 19 -20.90 -1.49 10.78
N LEU A 20 -21.09 -1.20 9.49
CA LEU A 20 -21.56 0.10 9.02
C LEU A 20 -23.01 0.38 9.47
N LYS A 21 -23.87 -0.64 9.50
CA LYS A 21 -25.21 -0.52 10.05
C LYS A 21 -25.23 -0.19 11.54
N LYS A 22 -24.36 -0.84 12.33
CA LYS A 22 -24.19 -0.54 13.76
C LYS A 22 -23.64 0.86 13.99
N ALA A 23 -22.80 1.37 13.06
CA ALA A 23 -22.29 2.72 13.06
C ALA A 23 -23.30 3.80 12.64
N GLY A 24 -24.54 3.41 12.27
CA GLY A 24 -25.62 4.34 11.94
C GLY A 24 -25.84 4.56 10.44
N CYS A 25 -25.07 3.92 9.57
CA CYS A 25 -25.29 4.01 8.13
C CYS A 25 -26.57 3.32 7.67
N THR A 26 -27.17 3.82 6.60
CA THR A 26 -28.34 3.20 5.97
C THR A 26 -27.91 2.04 5.07
N VAL A 27 -28.25 0.81 5.47
CA VAL A 27 -27.89 -0.42 4.74
C VAL A 27 -29.13 -1.07 4.13
N THR A 28 -29.10 -1.29 2.81
CA THR A 28 -30.16 -1.97 2.06
C THR A 28 -29.54 -3.08 1.21
N GLY A 29 -29.63 -4.33 1.68
CA GLY A 29 -28.89 -5.45 1.08
C GLY A 29 -27.38 -5.25 1.24
N THR A 30 -26.66 -5.12 0.15
CA THR A 30 -25.23 -4.82 0.09
C THR A 30 -24.95 -3.32 -0.08
N ASN A 31 -25.96 -2.53 -0.42
CA ASN A 31 -25.79 -1.09 -0.61
C ASN A 31 -25.78 -0.33 0.73
N VAL A 32 -24.73 0.43 0.96
CA VAL A 32 -24.54 1.24 2.16
C VAL A 32 -24.50 2.72 1.76
N LYS A 33 -25.37 3.51 2.37
CA LYS A 33 -25.36 4.98 2.25
C LYS A 33 -24.83 5.58 3.54
N MET A 34 -23.95 6.58 3.37
CA MET A 34 -23.29 7.30 4.45
C MET A 34 -23.60 8.78 4.31
N ASP A 35 -24.10 9.41 5.35
CA ASP A 35 -24.26 10.86 5.35
C ASP A 35 -22.92 11.59 5.51
N GLU A 36 -22.93 12.89 5.24
CA GLU A 36 -21.71 13.71 5.27
C GLU A 36 -21.16 13.82 6.69
N ASP A 37 -22.00 13.97 7.68
CA ASP A 37 -21.58 14.15 9.08
C ASP A 37 -20.84 12.90 9.57
N PHE A 38 -21.38 11.70 9.28
CA PHE A 38 -20.71 10.44 9.60
C PHE A 38 -19.36 10.31 8.91
N VAL A 39 -19.29 10.61 7.62
CA VAL A 39 -18.01 10.50 6.86
C VAL A 39 -16.99 11.49 7.42
N MET A 40 -17.39 12.73 7.69
CA MET A 40 -16.47 13.76 8.23
C MET A 40 -16.01 13.44 9.65
N GLU A 41 -16.90 12.88 10.49
CA GLU A 41 -16.52 12.36 11.80
C GLU A 41 -15.46 11.28 11.69
N MET A 42 -15.66 10.28 10.82
CA MET A 42 -14.69 9.20 10.63
C MET A 42 -13.35 9.70 10.06
N VAL A 43 -13.37 10.63 9.13
CA VAL A 43 -12.17 11.29 8.59
C VAL A 43 -11.44 12.07 9.70
N GLY A 44 -12.16 12.70 10.62
CA GLY A 44 -11.59 13.43 11.75
C GLY A 44 -10.80 12.55 12.74
N HIS A 45 -11.00 11.23 12.73
CA HIS A 45 -10.19 10.29 13.53
C HIS A 45 -8.81 10.00 12.93
N ALA A 46 -8.60 10.33 11.64
CA ALA A 46 -7.29 10.15 11.02
C ALA A 46 -6.29 11.18 11.58
N PRO A 47 -5.06 10.77 11.93
CA PRO A 47 -4.05 11.71 12.40
C PRO A 47 -3.67 12.68 11.29
N GLU A 48 -3.50 13.96 11.64
CA GLU A 48 -3.02 14.97 10.69
C GLU A 48 -1.61 14.66 10.16
N THR A 49 -0.78 14.10 11.02
CA THR A 49 0.56 13.66 10.66
C THR A 49 0.88 12.33 11.34
N PHE A 50 1.68 11.50 10.69
CA PHE A 50 2.27 10.31 11.30
C PHE A 50 3.65 10.01 10.71
N THR A 51 4.41 9.13 11.36
CA THR A 51 5.74 8.74 10.89
C THR A 51 5.73 7.31 10.36
N MET A 52 6.52 7.09 9.32
CA MET A 52 6.86 5.75 8.83
C MET A 52 8.35 5.50 9.02
N THR A 53 8.69 4.46 9.77
CA THR A 53 10.07 4.11 10.09
C THR A 53 10.47 2.84 9.34
N PRO A 54 11.28 2.95 8.29
CA PRO A 54 11.78 1.80 7.55
C PRO A 54 12.87 1.05 8.35
N ARG A 55 13.41 -0.03 7.78
CA ARG A 55 14.53 -0.78 8.37
C ARG A 55 15.75 0.09 8.68
N ASN A 56 16.03 1.10 7.87
CA ASN A 56 17.01 2.13 8.16
C ASN A 56 16.31 3.35 8.80
N PRO A 57 16.45 3.59 10.12
CA PRO A 57 15.76 4.68 10.80
C PRO A 57 16.18 6.09 10.31
N ASP A 58 17.35 6.25 9.68
CA ASP A 58 17.76 7.52 9.07
C ASP A 58 16.89 7.94 7.89
N ARG A 59 16.07 7.02 7.38
CA ARG A 59 15.08 7.25 6.31
C ARG A 59 13.65 7.33 6.82
N THR A 60 13.46 7.64 8.11
CA THR A 60 12.14 7.89 8.68
C THR A 60 11.44 9.04 7.95
N LEU A 61 10.18 8.85 7.62
CA LEU A 61 9.37 9.79 6.87
C LEU A 61 8.23 10.34 7.72
N THR A 62 7.98 11.64 7.64
CA THR A 62 6.76 12.25 8.17
C THR A 62 5.73 12.38 7.04
N VAL A 63 4.55 11.83 7.25
CA VAL A 63 3.41 11.88 6.30
C VAL A 63 2.38 12.87 6.82
N GLY A 64 1.85 13.71 5.95
CA GLY A 64 0.83 14.71 6.27
C GLY A 64 1.40 16.09 6.61
N GLY A 65 0.54 17.01 7.03
CA GLY A 65 0.90 18.41 7.23
C GLY A 65 1.45 19.06 5.96
N GLU A 66 2.57 19.73 6.06
CA GLU A 66 3.24 20.40 4.94
C GLU A 66 4.26 19.51 4.20
N HIS A 67 4.34 18.21 4.54
CA HIS A 67 5.30 17.29 3.94
C HIS A 67 4.77 16.67 2.66
N MET A 68 5.57 16.76 1.58
CA MET A 68 5.29 16.08 0.32
C MET A 68 6.29 14.92 0.11
N LEU A 69 5.77 13.71 -0.02
CA LEU A 69 6.55 12.51 -0.23
C LEU A 69 6.33 11.95 -1.65
N PHE A 70 7.42 11.52 -2.27
CA PHE A 70 7.40 10.92 -3.60
C PHE A 70 7.79 9.45 -3.52
N GLY A 71 6.98 8.61 -4.16
CA GLY A 71 7.29 7.20 -4.40
C GLY A 71 7.52 6.93 -5.88
N ASN A 72 8.05 5.76 -6.21
CA ASN A 72 8.08 5.31 -7.59
C ASN A 72 6.66 5.00 -8.10
N VAL A 73 6.49 4.98 -9.42
CA VAL A 73 5.24 4.56 -10.08
C VAL A 73 4.85 3.15 -9.64
N SER A 74 3.55 2.85 -9.65
CA SER A 74 3.02 1.58 -9.17
C SER A 74 2.35 0.80 -10.30
N SER A 75 2.81 -0.44 -10.48
CA SER A 75 2.23 -1.49 -11.33
C SER A 75 2.01 -1.17 -12.81
N PRO A 76 2.92 -0.45 -13.52
CA PRO A 76 2.85 -0.42 -14.97
C PRO A 76 3.18 -1.81 -15.54
N PRO A 77 2.45 -2.29 -16.54
CA PRO A 77 2.67 -3.63 -17.12
C PRO A 77 3.90 -3.69 -18.03
N ASN A 78 4.42 -2.53 -18.45
CA ASN A 78 5.53 -2.43 -19.38
C ASN A 78 6.59 -1.47 -18.87
N ALA A 79 7.83 -1.75 -19.21
CA ALA A 79 8.96 -0.83 -19.15
C ALA A 79 9.29 -0.28 -20.54
N TRP A 80 10.00 0.85 -20.56
CA TRP A 80 10.52 1.46 -21.76
C TRP A 80 11.94 1.98 -21.52
N ASP A 81 12.84 1.74 -22.46
CA ASP A 81 14.16 2.36 -22.50
C ASP A 81 14.56 2.75 -23.93
N LEU A 82 15.64 3.52 -24.05
CA LEU A 82 16.09 4.05 -25.35
C LEU A 82 16.61 2.96 -26.31
N GLU A 83 17.15 1.87 -25.78
CA GLU A 83 17.80 0.82 -26.57
C GLU A 83 16.80 -0.21 -27.08
N ASN A 84 15.87 -0.63 -26.21
CA ASN A 84 14.97 -1.76 -26.47
C ASN A 84 13.51 -1.32 -26.70
N GLY A 85 13.22 -0.02 -26.50
CA GLY A 85 11.86 0.49 -26.61
C GLY A 85 10.93 -0.07 -25.52
N LYS A 86 9.64 -0.19 -25.86
CA LYS A 86 8.61 -0.73 -24.95
C LYS A 86 8.69 -2.25 -24.91
N ARG A 87 8.78 -2.80 -23.70
CA ARG A 87 8.76 -4.25 -23.45
C ARG A 87 7.92 -4.59 -22.21
N PRO A 88 7.40 -5.83 -22.11
CA PRO A 88 6.77 -6.31 -20.88
C PRO A 88 7.73 -6.23 -19.69
N GLY A 89 7.18 -6.01 -18.50
CA GLY A 89 7.96 -6.04 -17.27
C GLY A 89 8.45 -7.46 -16.94
N ASP A 90 9.65 -7.55 -16.41
CA ASP A 90 10.25 -8.76 -15.88
C ASP A 90 10.96 -8.49 -14.55
N MET A 91 11.39 -9.54 -13.85
CA MET A 91 12.05 -9.41 -12.56
C MET A 91 13.39 -8.67 -12.64
N ASN A 92 14.12 -8.75 -13.75
CA ASN A 92 15.38 -8.03 -13.91
C ASN A 92 15.11 -6.51 -13.99
N THR A 93 14.18 -6.11 -14.83
CA THR A 93 13.74 -4.70 -14.92
C THR A 93 13.17 -4.19 -13.59
N TYR A 94 12.43 -5.03 -12.88
CA TYR A 94 11.93 -4.74 -11.54
C TYR A 94 13.07 -4.41 -10.56
N ARG A 95 14.12 -5.25 -10.52
CA ARG A 95 15.32 -5.03 -9.70
C ARG A 95 16.05 -3.74 -10.08
N ASP A 96 16.17 -3.45 -11.34
CA ASP A 96 16.86 -2.24 -11.79
C ASP A 96 16.09 -0.97 -11.39
N PHE A 97 14.77 -0.98 -11.46
CA PHE A 97 13.96 0.12 -10.96
C PHE A 97 14.00 0.25 -9.44
N LEU A 98 14.15 -0.83 -8.68
CA LEU A 98 14.38 -0.76 -7.23
C LEU A 98 15.74 -0.14 -6.90
N LYS A 99 16.79 -0.48 -7.64
CA LYS A 99 18.11 0.16 -7.47
C LYS A 99 18.03 1.66 -7.77
N LEU A 100 17.30 2.07 -8.82
CA LEU A 100 17.05 3.48 -9.09
C LEU A 100 16.23 4.15 -7.97
N THR A 101 15.22 3.47 -7.46
CA THR A 101 14.44 3.93 -6.30
C THR A 101 15.34 4.16 -5.08
N GLN A 102 16.28 3.26 -4.83
CA GLN A 102 17.26 3.41 -3.75
C GLN A 102 18.24 4.56 -4.02
N PHE A 103 18.71 4.68 -5.24
CA PHE A 103 19.73 5.66 -5.61
C PHE A 103 19.24 7.11 -5.53
N PHE A 104 18.02 7.39 -6.00
CA PHE A 104 17.49 8.75 -6.04
C PHE A 104 16.90 9.19 -4.70
N ASN A 105 17.51 10.21 -4.08
CA ASN A 105 17.02 10.76 -2.80
C ASN A 105 15.67 11.48 -2.91
N CYS A 106 15.27 11.93 -4.10
CA CYS A 106 13.95 12.50 -4.34
C CYS A 106 12.82 11.45 -4.32
N ILE A 107 13.14 10.16 -4.36
CA ILE A 107 12.18 9.08 -4.15
C ILE A 107 12.29 8.65 -2.69
N HIS A 108 11.27 8.95 -1.89
CA HIS A 108 11.29 8.78 -0.44
C HIS A 108 10.92 7.36 0.00
N PHE A 109 10.06 6.68 -0.76
CA PHE A 109 9.59 5.33 -0.43
C PHE A 109 9.48 4.44 -1.67
N ALA A 110 9.65 3.14 -1.47
CA ALA A 110 9.43 2.14 -2.51
C ALA A 110 7.94 1.83 -2.62
N GLY A 111 7.27 2.47 -3.57
CA GLY A 111 5.86 2.31 -3.88
C GLY A 111 5.49 0.88 -4.28
N GLY A 112 4.40 0.70 -5.02
CA GLY A 112 4.00 -0.59 -5.55
C GLY A 112 5.08 -1.25 -6.41
N TYR A 113 4.70 -2.08 -7.35
CA TYR A 113 5.70 -2.64 -8.27
C TYR A 113 6.13 -1.56 -9.27
N PRO A 114 7.40 -1.14 -9.31
CA PRO A 114 7.85 -0.13 -10.28
C PRO A 114 7.65 -0.58 -11.73
N VAL A 115 7.59 -1.87 -11.97
CA VAL A 115 7.05 -2.53 -13.15
C VAL A 115 6.49 -3.89 -12.73
N GLU A 116 5.44 -4.37 -13.35
CA GLU A 116 4.86 -5.69 -13.04
C GLU A 116 5.75 -6.80 -13.60
N PRO A 117 6.40 -7.66 -12.78
CA PRO A 117 7.23 -8.76 -13.26
C PRO A 117 6.33 -9.94 -13.67
N ILE A 118 5.90 -9.96 -14.92
CA ILE A 118 4.96 -10.96 -15.44
C ILE A 118 5.58 -12.34 -15.66
N ASP A 119 6.90 -12.44 -15.63
CA ASP A 119 7.67 -13.69 -15.65
C ASP A 119 7.57 -14.48 -14.34
N ILE A 120 7.06 -13.86 -13.26
CA ILE A 120 6.79 -14.52 -11.99
C ILE A 120 5.30 -14.86 -11.87
N HIS A 121 4.99 -16.08 -11.45
CA HIS A 121 3.60 -16.50 -11.29
C HIS A 121 2.86 -15.65 -10.24
N ALA A 122 1.64 -15.26 -10.54
CA ALA A 122 0.87 -14.30 -9.73
C ALA A 122 0.63 -14.74 -8.28
N SER A 123 0.61 -16.06 -7.99
CA SER A 123 0.40 -16.57 -6.63
C SER A 123 1.56 -16.31 -5.68
N VAL A 124 2.79 -16.24 -6.18
CA VAL A 124 4.02 -16.05 -5.38
C VAL A 124 4.71 -14.72 -5.66
N ARG A 125 4.27 -13.98 -6.67
CA ARG A 125 4.89 -12.73 -7.09
C ARG A 125 5.04 -11.72 -5.95
N HIS A 126 4.08 -11.63 -5.05
CA HIS A 126 4.14 -10.72 -3.91
C HIS A 126 5.32 -11.01 -2.98
N LEU A 127 5.64 -12.31 -2.77
CA LEU A 127 6.77 -12.74 -1.94
C LEU A 127 8.10 -12.39 -2.61
N ASP A 128 8.27 -12.76 -3.88
CA ASP A 128 9.51 -12.50 -4.62
C ASP A 128 9.74 -10.99 -4.77
N CYS A 129 8.70 -10.23 -5.10
CA CYS A 129 8.80 -8.78 -5.24
C CYS A 129 9.11 -8.09 -3.91
N LEU A 130 8.53 -8.53 -2.80
CA LEU A 130 8.84 -7.97 -1.50
C LEU A 130 10.25 -8.34 -1.05
N TYR A 131 10.67 -9.59 -1.28
CA TYR A 131 12.04 -10.01 -1.00
C TYR A 131 13.05 -9.09 -1.71
N GLU A 132 12.87 -8.85 -3.00
CA GLU A 132 13.74 -7.94 -3.75
C GLU A 132 13.70 -6.50 -3.22
N LYS A 133 12.54 -6.00 -2.79
CA LYS A 133 12.44 -4.70 -2.13
C LYS A 133 13.27 -4.65 -0.84
N LEU A 134 13.12 -5.65 0.01
CA LEU A 134 13.80 -5.70 1.30
C LEU A 134 15.33 -5.81 1.18
N ILE A 135 15.86 -6.40 0.11
CA ILE A 135 17.31 -6.50 -0.09
C ILE A 135 17.91 -5.35 -0.91
N LEU A 136 17.14 -4.72 -1.81
CA LEU A 136 17.63 -3.70 -2.74
C LEU A 136 17.36 -2.26 -2.28
N THR A 137 16.49 -2.06 -1.28
CA THR A 137 16.24 -0.72 -0.71
C THR A 137 16.08 -0.79 0.80
N ASP A 138 16.51 0.27 1.48
CA ASP A 138 16.32 0.49 2.92
C ASP A 138 15.19 1.50 3.21
N LYS A 139 14.44 1.87 2.18
CA LYS A 139 13.29 2.79 2.28
C LYS A 139 12.02 2.07 2.72
N VAL A 140 11.01 2.84 3.14
CA VAL A 140 9.67 2.29 3.45
C VAL A 140 9.12 1.54 2.25
N VAL A 141 8.56 0.35 2.48
CA VAL A 141 8.01 -0.52 1.44
C VAL A 141 6.50 -0.52 1.44
N HIS A 142 5.92 -0.66 0.25
CA HIS A 142 4.48 -0.84 0.06
C HIS A 142 4.11 -2.33 0.04
N ALA A 143 3.06 -2.68 0.77
CA ALA A 143 2.40 -3.97 0.70
C ALA A 143 1.13 -3.89 -0.15
N TYR A 144 0.92 -4.85 -1.03
CA TYR A 144 -0.35 -4.94 -1.76
C TYR A 144 -1.43 -5.59 -0.91
N SER A 145 -2.56 -4.89 -0.74
CA SER A 145 -3.75 -5.37 -0.03
C SER A 145 -4.64 -6.28 -0.91
N LEU A 146 -4.04 -7.31 -1.51
CA LEU A 146 -4.75 -8.27 -2.38
C LEU A 146 -5.23 -9.51 -1.62
N GLY A 147 -5.82 -9.31 -0.45
CA GLY A 147 -6.29 -10.34 0.45
C GLY A 147 -5.47 -10.45 1.72
N ARG A 148 -6.09 -11.01 2.77
CA ARG A 148 -5.55 -11.12 4.12
C ARG A 148 -4.20 -11.84 4.14
N GLU A 149 -4.14 -13.03 3.53
CA GLU A 149 -2.93 -13.87 3.53
C GLU A 149 -1.71 -13.11 2.99
N ARG A 150 -1.86 -12.36 1.90
CA ARG A 150 -0.75 -11.61 1.31
C ARG A 150 -0.28 -10.44 2.19
N VAL A 151 -1.19 -9.83 2.93
CA VAL A 151 -0.82 -8.78 3.90
C VAL A 151 -0.09 -9.40 5.08
N GLU A 152 -0.55 -10.54 5.60
CA GLU A 152 0.10 -11.29 6.68
C GLU A 152 1.51 -11.74 6.26
N ASP A 153 1.70 -12.26 5.05
CA ASP A 153 3.01 -12.61 4.49
C ASP A 153 3.96 -11.40 4.49
N VAL A 154 3.47 -10.24 4.04
CA VAL A 154 4.27 -9.01 3.99
C VAL A 154 4.67 -8.54 5.38
N MET A 155 3.73 -8.56 6.34
CA MET A 155 3.99 -8.18 7.73
C MET A 155 5.09 -9.07 8.32
N GLU A 156 5.00 -10.37 8.11
CA GLU A 156 5.98 -11.33 8.61
C GLU A 156 7.37 -11.13 7.97
N MET A 157 7.43 -10.93 6.66
CA MET A 157 8.69 -10.65 5.97
C MET A 157 9.34 -9.35 6.45
N VAL A 158 8.55 -8.29 6.73
CA VAL A 158 9.06 -7.02 7.25
C VAL A 158 9.58 -7.20 8.67
N LYS A 159 8.88 -7.95 9.54
CA LYS A 159 9.35 -8.28 10.89
C LYS A 159 10.68 -9.03 10.85
N ILE A 160 10.79 -10.09 10.03
CA ILE A 160 12.02 -10.87 9.87
C ILE A 160 13.17 -9.98 9.37
N ALA A 161 12.95 -9.19 8.33
CA ALA A 161 13.98 -8.32 7.74
C ALA A 161 14.45 -7.21 8.69
N GLY A 162 13.57 -6.72 9.56
CA GLY A 162 13.86 -5.70 10.57
C GLY A 162 14.37 -6.26 11.90
N GLY A 163 14.31 -7.58 12.11
CA GLY A 163 14.57 -8.18 13.41
C GLY A 163 13.58 -7.72 14.48
N LEU A 164 12.32 -7.49 14.10
CA LEU A 164 11.28 -6.90 14.95
C LEU A 164 10.45 -8.01 15.60
N ASP A 165 10.23 -7.91 16.90
CA ASP A 165 9.17 -8.64 17.56
C ASP A 165 7.82 -7.94 17.38
N GLU A 166 6.74 -8.52 17.91
CA GLU A 166 5.38 -7.99 17.73
C GLU A 166 5.21 -6.62 18.39
N GLU A 167 5.83 -6.38 19.53
CA GLU A 167 5.76 -5.10 20.23
C GLU A 167 6.47 -4.00 19.43
N ALA A 168 7.69 -4.26 18.96
CA ALA A 168 8.44 -3.32 18.13
C ALA A 168 7.75 -3.06 16.80
N PHE A 169 7.16 -4.08 16.16
CA PHE A 169 6.45 -3.93 14.89
C PHE A 169 5.20 -3.08 15.02
N THR A 170 4.46 -3.18 16.13
CA THR A 170 3.22 -2.41 16.37
C THR A 170 3.49 -1.00 16.90
N ALA A 171 4.69 -0.72 17.41
CA ALA A 171 5.05 0.57 18.00
C ALA A 171 5.11 1.71 16.97
N THR A 172 5.34 1.42 15.69
CA THR A 172 5.41 2.42 14.60
C THR A 172 5.03 1.80 13.25
N CYS A 173 4.83 2.66 12.24
CA CYS A 173 4.53 2.20 10.88
C CYS A 173 5.82 1.81 10.15
N HIS A 174 6.07 0.52 9.94
CA HIS A 174 7.23 0.01 9.20
C HIS A 174 6.98 -0.17 7.70
N MET A 175 5.74 -0.24 7.31
CA MET A 175 5.26 -0.41 5.95
C MET A 175 3.93 0.30 5.76
N TYR A 176 3.49 0.46 4.53
CA TYR A 176 2.15 0.96 4.27
C TYR A 176 1.43 0.10 3.23
N THR A 177 0.13 0.16 3.25
CA THR A 177 -0.74 -0.41 2.22
C THR A 177 -1.83 0.59 1.87
N LEU A 178 -2.32 0.52 0.65
CA LEU A 178 -3.49 1.25 0.22
C LEU A 178 -4.67 0.29 0.19
N SER A 179 -5.78 0.69 0.78
CA SER A 179 -7.03 -0.05 0.63
C SER A 179 -7.50 0.07 -0.81
N LEU A 180 -7.60 -1.06 -1.51
CA LEU A 180 -8.22 -1.14 -2.82
C LEU A 180 -9.67 -1.57 -2.62
N ILE A 181 -10.59 -0.66 -2.85
CA ILE A 181 -12.01 -1.00 -2.96
C ILE A 181 -12.21 -1.49 -4.39
N HIS A 182 -12.49 -2.76 -4.55
CA HIS A 182 -13.00 -3.28 -5.81
C HIS A 182 -14.49 -2.96 -5.87
N ILE A 183 -14.81 -2.03 -6.73
CA ILE A 183 -16.19 -1.66 -7.06
C ILE A 183 -16.71 -2.66 -8.07
#